data_489743fec5beadf39e4f5b42f3dfb7d3
#
_entry.id   489743fec5beadf39e4f5b42f3dfb7d3
#
_cell.length_a   1.000
_cell.length_b   1.000
_cell.length_c   1.000
_cell.angle_alpha   90.00
_cell.angle_beta   90.00
_cell.angle_gamma   90.00
#
_symmetry.space_group_name_H-M   'P 1'
#
loop_
_entity.id
_entity.type
_entity.pdbx_description
1 polymer ?
#
loop_
_entity_poly.entity_id
_entity_poly.type
_entity_poly.pdbx_seq_one_letter_code
_entity_poly.pdbx_strand_id
1 'polypeptide(L)'
;MDEVKTKGEIMRNVKSSKEFYKIASYLKIGIIGAVIILAGDMLMGWGLKDISKTGIEGQLSQYLTLSDGRMLCAAILGFTGVPIAVVGHCGIYKLIKPYSKKYARLYAVGILGFLAFGGAGVHVSSVEAAFFYKYMSSAGSGTVLDSTLKFASYFLLPLYIILITGWIIMVYAHIRAVATGLSPFPRWCWIFSMLVGSIIFSLIGVFGNHKIVNAIMVGAFSLGNIWSLAGHLYMLSKVKENYRN
;
A
#
# COMPACT_ATOMS: atom_id res chain seq x y z
N MET A 1 28.88 15.67 19.16
CA MET A 1 28.50 16.83 18.33
C MET A 1 28.45 16.33 16.87
N ASP A 2 27.28 15.87 16.38
CA ASP A 2 27.14 15.37 14.99
C ASP A 2 27.23 16.60 14.07
N GLU A 3 28.23 16.67 13.21
CA GLU A 3 28.33 17.68 12.15
C GLU A 3 27.05 17.71 11.33
N VAL A 4 26.35 18.83 11.35
CA VAL A 4 25.23 19.11 10.47
C VAL A 4 25.80 19.31 9.05
N LYS A 5 25.88 18.22 8.29
CA LYS A 5 26.28 18.29 6.89
C LYS A 5 25.34 19.24 6.14
N THR A 6 25.92 20.17 5.39
CA THR A 6 25.13 21.10 4.58
C THR A 6 24.30 20.33 3.53
N LYS A 7 23.14 20.89 3.15
CA LYS A 7 22.25 20.29 2.12
C LYS A 7 23.03 19.95 0.82
N GLY A 8 24.04 20.73 0.49
CA GLY A 8 24.94 20.50 -0.65
C GLY A 8 25.87 19.29 -0.48
N GLU A 9 26.40 19.03 0.72
CA GLU A 9 27.27 17.87 0.98
C GLU A 9 26.47 16.56 1.03
N ILE A 10 25.27 16.61 1.64
CA ILE A 10 24.36 15.46 1.66
C ILE A 10 23.97 15.10 0.22
N MET A 11 23.69 16.11 -0.60
CA MET A 11 23.37 15.94 -2.01
C MET A 11 24.56 15.40 -2.83
N ARG A 12 25.79 15.81 -2.54
CA ARG A 12 27.00 15.22 -3.15
C ARG A 12 27.14 13.73 -2.84
N ASN A 13 26.78 13.27 -1.65
CA ASN A 13 26.85 11.87 -1.24
C ASN A 13 25.76 10.99 -1.87
N VAL A 14 24.55 11.51 -2.08
CA VAL A 14 23.50 10.86 -2.91
C VAL A 14 23.90 10.84 -4.40
N LYS A 15 24.79 11.74 -4.81
CA LYS A 15 25.37 11.87 -6.15
C LYS A 15 26.39 10.79 -6.52
N SER A 16 26.90 9.96 -5.59
CA SER A 16 27.67 8.83 -6.10
C SER A 16 26.71 8.08 -7.03
N SER A 17 27.06 8.01 -8.30
CA SER A 17 26.21 7.38 -9.35
C SER A 17 25.67 6.02 -8.86
N LYS A 18 26.46 5.35 -8.03
CA LYS A 18 26.17 4.06 -7.45
C LYS A 18 24.99 4.07 -6.43
N GLU A 19 24.92 5.04 -5.51
CA GLU A 19 23.82 5.10 -4.54
C GLU A 19 22.49 5.53 -5.21
N PHE A 20 22.55 6.44 -6.17
CA PHE A 20 21.41 6.82 -7.00
C PHE A 20 20.80 5.59 -7.70
N TYR A 21 21.62 4.82 -8.43
CA TYR A 21 21.13 3.62 -9.13
C TYR A 21 20.57 2.58 -8.16
N LYS A 22 21.16 2.44 -6.98
CA LYS A 22 20.69 1.54 -5.93
C LYS A 22 19.29 1.93 -5.43
N ILE A 23 19.05 3.22 -5.15
CA ILE A 23 17.74 3.70 -4.71
C ILE A 23 16.70 3.55 -5.84
N ALA A 24 17.07 3.90 -7.08
CA ALA A 24 16.20 3.71 -8.23
C ALA A 24 15.82 2.24 -8.43
N SER A 25 16.76 1.30 -8.24
CA SER A 25 16.48 -0.13 -8.31
C SER A 25 15.52 -0.58 -7.21
N TYR A 26 15.68 -0.09 -5.97
CA TYR A 26 14.75 -0.38 -4.89
C TYR A 26 13.32 0.08 -5.23
N LEU A 27 13.17 1.32 -5.72
CA LEU A 27 11.86 1.85 -6.13
C LEU A 27 11.22 1.02 -7.25
N LYS A 28 12.00 0.63 -8.27
CA LYS A 28 11.51 -0.22 -9.37
C LYS A 28 11.06 -1.60 -8.89
N ILE A 29 11.84 -2.25 -8.04
CA ILE A 29 11.47 -3.54 -7.43
C ILE A 29 10.19 -3.37 -6.61
N GLY A 30 10.10 -2.31 -5.83
CA GLY A 30 8.89 -2.02 -5.04
C GLY A 30 7.65 -1.79 -5.90
N ILE A 31 7.78 -1.13 -7.05
CA ILE A 31 6.67 -0.95 -8.01
C ILE A 31 6.19 -2.32 -8.51
N ILE A 32 7.11 -3.23 -8.87
CA ILE A 32 6.76 -4.60 -9.27
C ILE A 32 5.95 -5.30 -8.16
N GLY A 33 6.43 -5.22 -6.91
CA GLY A 33 5.69 -5.79 -5.77
C GLY A 33 4.30 -5.18 -5.59
N ALA A 34 4.18 -3.84 -5.71
CA ALA A 34 2.90 -3.15 -5.60
C ALA A 34 1.93 -3.51 -6.75
N VAL A 35 2.43 -3.76 -7.95
CA VAL A 35 1.62 -4.27 -9.08
C VAL A 35 1.16 -5.70 -8.83
N ILE A 36 1.99 -6.54 -8.22
CA ILE A 36 1.61 -7.90 -7.84
C ILE A 36 0.48 -7.87 -6.80
N ILE A 37 0.59 -7.03 -5.76
CA ILE A 37 -0.49 -6.86 -4.77
C ILE A 37 -1.77 -6.35 -5.45
N LEU A 38 -1.66 -5.33 -6.31
CA LEU A 38 -2.79 -4.78 -7.07
C LEU A 38 -3.49 -5.86 -7.89
N ALA A 39 -2.76 -6.74 -8.55
CA ALA A 39 -3.35 -7.85 -9.29
C ALA A 39 -4.17 -8.76 -8.36
N GLY A 40 -3.70 -9.06 -7.16
CA GLY A 40 -4.44 -9.78 -6.13
C GLY A 40 -5.72 -9.06 -5.70
N ASP A 41 -5.62 -7.76 -5.40
CA ASP A 41 -6.76 -6.92 -5.02
C ASP A 41 -7.81 -6.86 -6.13
N MET A 42 -7.37 -6.68 -7.38
CA MET A 42 -8.28 -6.65 -8.54
C MET A 42 -8.99 -8.00 -8.75
N LEU A 43 -8.32 -9.12 -8.50
CA LEU A 43 -8.97 -10.43 -8.54
C LEU A 43 -10.09 -10.52 -7.51
N MET A 44 -9.92 -9.99 -6.32
CA MET A 44 -10.95 -9.94 -5.27
C MET A 44 -12.05 -8.93 -5.59
N GLY A 45 -11.72 -7.78 -6.13
CA GLY A 45 -12.65 -6.70 -6.42
C GLY A 45 -13.49 -6.91 -7.71
N TRP A 46 -13.22 -7.92 -8.52
CA TRP A 46 -13.89 -8.11 -9.83
C TRP A 46 -15.31 -8.70 -9.75
N GLY A 47 -15.94 -8.63 -8.57
CA GLY A 47 -17.33 -9.02 -8.35
C GLY A 47 -18.31 -7.86 -8.48
N LEU A 48 -19.59 -8.18 -8.67
CA LEU A 48 -20.68 -7.21 -8.54
C LEU A 48 -21.31 -7.36 -7.15
N LYS A 49 -21.61 -6.23 -6.52
CA LYS A 49 -22.35 -6.21 -5.27
C LYS A 49 -23.83 -6.42 -5.54
N ASP A 50 -24.49 -7.18 -4.68
CA ASP A 50 -25.94 -7.32 -4.69
C ASP A 50 -26.57 -6.01 -4.20
N ILE A 51 -27.28 -5.31 -5.08
CA ILE A 51 -27.89 -4.02 -4.79
C ILE A 51 -29.10 -4.13 -3.83
N SER A 52 -29.64 -5.33 -3.64
CA SER A 52 -30.71 -5.57 -2.65
C SER A 52 -30.19 -5.62 -1.22
N LYS A 53 -28.87 -5.79 -1.04
CA LYS A 53 -28.19 -5.85 0.26
C LYS A 53 -27.51 -4.54 0.58
N THR A 54 -27.53 -4.14 1.85
CA THR A 54 -26.97 -2.86 2.31
C THR A 54 -25.79 -3.10 3.27
N GLY A 55 -25.01 -2.04 3.51
CA GLY A 55 -23.92 -2.07 4.48
C GLY A 55 -22.84 -3.11 4.18
N ILE A 56 -22.38 -3.79 5.23
CA ILE A 56 -21.30 -4.78 5.13
C ILE A 56 -21.73 -6.00 4.30
N GLU A 57 -22.99 -6.44 4.44
CA GLU A 57 -23.50 -7.57 3.67
C GLU A 57 -23.50 -7.28 2.17
N GLY A 58 -23.90 -6.07 1.77
CA GLY A 58 -23.79 -5.62 0.39
C GLY A 58 -22.34 -5.63 -0.12
N GLN A 59 -21.37 -5.23 0.72
CA GLN A 59 -19.96 -5.30 0.35
C GLN A 59 -19.45 -6.74 0.20
N LEU A 60 -19.84 -7.63 1.09
CA LEU A 60 -19.43 -9.04 1.05
C LEU A 60 -20.08 -9.82 -0.09
N SER A 61 -21.26 -9.42 -0.54
CA SER A 61 -22.00 -10.12 -1.60
C SER A 61 -21.22 -10.24 -2.92
N GLN A 62 -20.31 -9.28 -3.22
CA GLN A 62 -19.47 -9.35 -4.41
C GLN A 62 -18.59 -10.61 -4.47
N TYR A 63 -18.26 -11.20 -3.32
CA TYR A 63 -17.38 -12.37 -3.24
C TYR A 63 -18.08 -13.68 -3.55
N LEU A 64 -19.43 -13.73 -3.49
CA LEU A 64 -20.22 -14.94 -3.74
C LEU A 64 -20.03 -15.50 -5.15
N THR A 65 -19.73 -14.63 -6.12
CA THR A 65 -19.55 -15.02 -7.54
C THR A 65 -18.10 -15.33 -7.90
N LEU A 66 -17.16 -15.14 -6.99
CA LEU A 66 -15.74 -15.42 -7.24
C LEU A 66 -15.46 -16.93 -7.14
N SER A 67 -14.63 -17.48 -8.03
CA SER A 67 -14.16 -18.85 -7.89
C SER A 67 -13.12 -18.99 -6.76
N ASP A 68 -13.03 -20.17 -6.15
CA ASP A 68 -12.08 -20.46 -5.09
C ASP A 68 -10.63 -20.31 -5.58
N GLY A 69 -10.34 -20.75 -6.80
CA GLY A 69 -9.03 -20.55 -7.42
C GLY A 69 -8.64 -19.09 -7.58
N ARG A 70 -9.62 -18.20 -7.86
CA ARG A 70 -9.38 -16.76 -7.92
C ARG A 70 -9.04 -16.19 -6.55
N MET A 71 -9.74 -16.60 -5.49
CA MET A 71 -9.44 -16.20 -4.12
C MET A 71 -8.07 -16.69 -3.68
N LEU A 72 -7.72 -17.95 -4.00
CA LEU A 72 -6.40 -18.49 -3.72
C LEU A 72 -5.29 -17.71 -4.44
N CYS A 73 -5.45 -17.42 -5.73
CA CYS A 73 -4.49 -16.59 -6.47
C CYS A 73 -4.35 -15.20 -5.85
N ALA A 74 -5.46 -14.57 -5.44
CA ALA A 74 -5.41 -13.27 -4.77
C ALA A 74 -4.59 -13.34 -3.48
N ALA A 75 -4.83 -14.34 -2.62
CA ALA A 75 -4.08 -14.53 -1.38
C ALA A 75 -2.56 -14.69 -1.64
N ILE A 76 -2.17 -15.52 -2.62
CA ILE A 76 -0.76 -15.75 -2.98
C ILE A 76 -0.12 -14.45 -3.50
N LEU A 77 -0.81 -13.70 -4.36
CA LEU A 77 -0.30 -12.45 -4.92
C LEU A 77 -0.07 -11.39 -3.84
N GLY A 78 -1.02 -11.23 -2.92
CA GLY A 78 -0.84 -10.28 -1.81
C GLY A 78 0.26 -10.71 -0.85
N PHE A 79 0.30 -12.00 -0.50
CA PHE A 79 1.36 -12.55 0.36
C PHE A 79 2.76 -12.34 -0.22
N THR A 80 2.95 -12.61 -1.51
CA THR A 80 4.26 -12.50 -2.18
C THR A 80 4.60 -11.06 -2.57
N GLY A 81 3.60 -10.26 -2.94
CA GLY A 81 3.82 -8.89 -3.41
C GLY A 81 4.27 -7.94 -2.31
N VAL A 82 3.77 -8.10 -1.07
CA VAL A 82 4.10 -7.19 0.04
C VAL A 82 5.59 -7.16 0.37
N PRO A 83 6.30 -8.27 0.59
CA PRO A 83 7.75 -8.25 0.82
C PRO A 83 8.52 -7.56 -0.30
N ILE A 84 8.11 -7.77 -1.56
CA ILE A 84 8.73 -7.13 -2.73
C ILE A 84 8.45 -5.61 -2.73
N ALA A 85 7.21 -5.19 -2.43
CA ALA A 85 6.86 -3.77 -2.34
C ALA A 85 7.63 -3.04 -1.23
N VAL A 86 7.89 -3.71 -0.12
CA VAL A 86 8.68 -3.19 1.02
C VAL A 86 10.09 -2.78 0.58
N VAL A 87 10.70 -3.46 -0.37
CA VAL A 87 12.01 -3.06 -0.93
C VAL A 87 11.94 -1.63 -1.48
N GLY A 88 10.85 -1.26 -2.13
CA GLY A 88 10.64 0.12 -2.62
C GLY A 88 10.58 1.14 -1.48
N HIS A 89 9.89 0.82 -0.40
CA HIS A 89 9.84 1.67 0.78
C HIS A 89 11.21 1.81 1.48
N CYS A 90 12.07 0.80 1.43
CA CYS A 90 13.46 0.95 1.84
C CYS A 90 14.21 1.99 0.97
N GLY A 91 13.85 2.15 -0.29
CA GLY A 91 14.35 3.23 -1.15
C GLY A 91 13.93 4.62 -0.63
N ILE A 92 12.64 4.81 -0.31
CA ILE A 92 12.13 6.08 0.27
C ILE A 92 12.79 6.37 1.63
N TYR A 93 12.91 5.36 2.49
CA TYR A 93 13.65 5.48 3.76
C TYR A 93 15.05 6.04 3.55
N LYS A 94 15.80 5.53 2.56
CA LYS A 94 17.14 6.00 2.23
C LYS A 94 17.16 7.46 1.73
N LEU A 95 16.09 7.93 1.08
CA LEU A 95 15.94 9.32 0.65
C LEU A 95 15.67 10.27 1.84
N ILE A 96 15.00 9.82 2.89
CA ILE A 96 14.68 10.64 4.08
C ILE A 96 15.83 10.63 5.10
N LYS A 97 16.50 9.49 5.29
CA LYS A 97 17.46 9.24 6.37
C LYS A 97 18.59 10.28 6.47
N PRO A 98 19.21 10.75 5.35
CA PRO A 98 20.28 11.74 5.41
C PRO A 98 19.83 13.11 5.91
N TYR A 99 18.54 13.45 5.80
CA TYR A 99 17.97 14.74 6.16
C TYR A 99 17.26 14.72 7.51
N SER A 100 16.74 13.58 7.94
CA SER A 100 16.06 13.45 9.23
C SER A 100 16.10 12.03 9.77
N LYS A 101 16.92 11.79 10.77
CA LYS A 101 16.95 10.52 11.51
C LYS A 101 15.61 10.23 12.18
N LYS A 102 14.89 11.28 12.67
CA LYS A 102 13.57 11.15 13.33
C LYS A 102 12.53 10.58 12.37
N TYR A 103 12.31 11.25 11.24
CA TYR A 103 11.28 10.79 10.29
C TYR A 103 11.67 9.50 9.58
N ALA A 104 12.96 9.26 9.36
CA ALA A 104 13.42 7.97 8.85
C ALA A 104 13.09 6.82 9.81
N ARG A 105 13.28 6.98 11.13
CA ARG A 105 12.93 5.96 12.13
C ARG A 105 11.41 5.69 12.14
N LEU A 106 10.59 6.73 12.15
CA LEU A 106 9.13 6.58 12.08
C LEU A 106 8.71 5.86 10.79
N TYR A 107 9.31 6.24 9.66
CA TYR A 107 9.04 5.58 8.38
C TYR A 107 9.42 4.09 8.42
N ALA A 108 10.55 3.75 9.05
CA ALA A 108 10.99 2.37 9.21
C ALA A 108 10.03 1.54 10.10
N VAL A 109 9.44 2.14 11.14
CA VAL A 109 8.39 1.47 11.94
C VAL A 109 7.20 1.11 11.06
N GLY A 110 6.77 2.03 10.19
CA GLY A 110 5.69 1.73 9.23
C GLY A 110 6.06 0.66 8.21
N ILE A 111 7.31 0.65 7.71
CA ILE A 111 7.82 -0.43 6.84
C ILE A 111 7.71 -1.79 7.54
N LEU A 112 8.12 -1.89 8.80
CA LEU A 112 8.03 -3.13 9.58
C LEU A 112 6.59 -3.56 9.77
N GLY A 113 5.68 -2.62 10.07
CA GLY A 113 4.25 -2.89 10.16
C GLY A 113 3.67 -3.42 8.83
N PHE A 114 4.04 -2.79 7.71
CA PHE A 114 3.60 -3.23 6.39
C PHE A 114 4.15 -4.61 6.02
N LEU A 115 5.43 -4.88 6.32
CA LEU A 115 6.05 -6.19 6.07
C LEU A 115 5.39 -7.30 6.90
N ALA A 116 5.20 -7.06 8.20
CA ALA A 116 4.71 -8.09 9.12
C ALA A 116 3.20 -8.36 8.95
N PHE A 117 2.41 -7.32 8.69
CA PHE A 117 0.94 -7.40 8.75
C PHE A 117 0.25 -7.16 7.40
N GLY A 118 0.93 -6.63 6.39
CA GLY A 118 0.30 -6.31 5.11
C GLY A 118 -0.09 -7.55 4.31
N GLY A 119 0.86 -8.45 4.06
CA GLY A 119 0.65 -9.64 3.22
C GLY A 119 -0.03 -10.78 3.98
N ALA A 120 0.75 -11.50 4.80
CA ALA A 120 0.26 -12.65 5.56
C ALA A 120 -0.82 -12.28 6.58
N GLY A 121 -0.76 -11.07 7.13
CA GLY A 121 -1.76 -10.58 8.07
C GLY A 121 -3.06 -10.17 7.36
N VAL A 122 -3.15 -8.91 6.96
CA VAL A 122 -4.43 -8.31 6.51
C VAL A 122 -4.88 -8.82 5.15
N HIS A 123 -3.98 -8.94 4.16
CA HIS A 123 -4.41 -9.34 2.81
C HIS A 123 -4.94 -10.78 2.81
N VAL A 124 -4.19 -11.73 3.38
CA VAL A 124 -4.62 -13.15 3.46
C VAL A 124 -5.88 -13.26 4.31
N SER A 125 -5.93 -12.66 5.51
CA SER A 125 -7.12 -12.74 6.36
C SER A 125 -8.36 -12.07 5.77
N SER A 126 -8.20 -11.07 4.91
CA SER A 126 -9.31 -10.49 4.15
C SER A 126 -9.89 -11.49 3.13
N VAL A 127 -9.01 -12.22 2.44
CA VAL A 127 -9.43 -13.28 1.52
C VAL A 127 -10.09 -14.43 2.27
N GLU A 128 -9.53 -14.83 3.43
CA GLU A 128 -10.11 -15.87 4.30
C GLU A 128 -11.50 -15.48 4.77
N ALA A 129 -11.72 -14.24 5.20
CA ALA A 129 -13.03 -13.75 5.62
C ALA A 129 -14.04 -13.77 4.45
N ALA A 130 -13.61 -13.36 3.26
CA ALA A 130 -14.43 -13.40 2.05
C ALA A 130 -14.76 -14.85 1.65
N PHE A 131 -13.81 -15.76 1.70
CA PHE A 131 -14.00 -17.18 1.45
C PHE A 131 -14.95 -17.82 2.48
N PHE A 132 -14.77 -17.49 3.76
CA PHE A 132 -15.63 -17.96 4.84
C PHE A 132 -17.08 -17.51 4.63
N TYR A 133 -17.30 -16.23 4.28
CA TYR A 133 -18.63 -15.72 3.95
C TYR A 133 -19.28 -16.50 2.78
N LYS A 134 -18.53 -16.71 1.71
CA LYS A 134 -19.00 -17.47 0.55
C LYS A 134 -19.34 -18.91 0.93
N TYR A 135 -18.48 -19.59 1.67
CA TYR A 135 -18.68 -20.99 2.08
C TYR A 135 -19.92 -21.14 2.95
N MET A 136 -20.07 -20.30 3.97
CA MET A 136 -21.23 -20.31 4.86
C MET A 136 -22.53 -19.99 4.12
N SER A 137 -22.50 -19.09 3.13
CA SER A 137 -23.64 -18.78 2.27
C SER A 137 -24.05 -19.99 1.44
N SER A 138 -23.12 -20.71 0.85
CA SER A 138 -23.40 -21.91 0.04
C SER A 138 -23.91 -23.10 0.88
N ALA A 139 -23.51 -23.15 2.16
CA ALA A 139 -24.02 -24.16 3.10
C ALA A 139 -25.43 -23.87 3.66
N GLY A 140 -26.05 -22.76 3.25
CA GLY A 140 -27.41 -22.39 3.68
C GLY A 140 -27.54 -21.98 5.14
N SER A 141 -26.44 -21.52 5.78
CA SER A 141 -26.45 -21.09 7.16
C SER A 141 -27.29 -19.83 7.35
N GLY A 142 -28.24 -19.83 8.29
CA GLY A 142 -29.03 -18.64 8.65
C GLY A 142 -28.25 -17.54 9.37
N THR A 143 -27.00 -17.81 9.77
CA THR A 143 -26.15 -16.89 10.56
C THR A 143 -24.88 -16.48 9.82
N VAL A 144 -24.93 -16.45 8.47
CA VAL A 144 -23.75 -16.21 7.62
C VAL A 144 -23.02 -14.92 7.98
N LEU A 145 -23.76 -13.80 8.05
CA LEU A 145 -23.17 -12.49 8.33
C LEU A 145 -22.56 -12.44 9.73
N ASP A 146 -23.30 -12.86 10.76
CA ASP A 146 -22.84 -12.83 12.14
C ASP A 146 -21.60 -13.71 12.35
N SER A 147 -21.60 -14.91 11.76
CA SER A 147 -20.45 -15.82 11.81
C SER A 147 -19.23 -15.23 11.11
N THR A 148 -19.41 -14.56 9.95
CA THR A 148 -18.32 -13.91 9.22
C THR A 148 -17.78 -12.71 9.99
N LEU A 149 -18.64 -11.88 10.56
CA LEU A 149 -18.22 -10.75 11.40
C LEU A 149 -17.47 -11.21 12.64
N LYS A 150 -17.95 -12.29 13.28
CA LYS A 150 -17.25 -12.88 14.41
C LYS A 150 -15.87 -13.40 13.98
N PHE A 151 -15.77 -14.13 12.88
CA PHE A 151 -14.47 -14.56 12.33
C PHE A 151 -13.54 -13.36 12.06
N ALA A 152 -14.03 -12.35 11.36
CA ALA A 152 -13.25 -11.16 11.03
C ALA A 152 -12.80 -10.38 12.28
N SER A 153 -13.63 -10.33 13.33
CA SER A 153 -13.30 -9.63 14.58
C SER A 153 -12.11 -10.27 15.34
N TYR A 154 -11.91 -11.57 15.19
CA TYR A 154 -10.78 -12.27 15.81
C TYR A 154 -9.53 -12.33 14.94
N PHE A 155 -9.68 -12.54 13.64
CA PHE A 155 -8.56 -12.86 12.77
C PHE A 155 -8.15 -11.71 11.82
N LEU A 156 -9.06 -10.83 11.45
CA LEU A 156 -8.76 -9.71 10.54
C LEU A 156 -8.60 -8.38 11.29
N LEU A 157 -9.55 -8.03 12.15
CA LEU A 157 -9.61 -6.69 12.76
C LEU A 157 -8.37 -6.33 13.60
N PRO A 158 -7.82 -7.20 14.44
CA PRO A 158 -6.60 -6.88 15.21
C PRO A 158 -5.40 -6.59 14.30
N LEU A 159 -5.20 -7.41 13.26
CA LEU A 159 -4.12 -7.25 12.29
C LEU A 159 -4.29 -5.97 11.46
N TYR A 160 -5.54 -5.66 11.09
CA TYR A 160 -5.89 -4.44 10.37
C TYR A 160 -5.59 -3.18 11.17
N ILE A 161 -5.94 -3.16 12.47
CA ILE A 161 -5.64 -2.03 13.37
C ILE A 161 -4.13 -1.78 13.45
N ILE A 162 -3.33 -2.84 13.62
CA ILE A 162 -1.87 -2.72 13.69
C ILE A 162 -1.30 -2.22 12.35
N LEU A 163 -1.76 -2.79 11.23
CA LEU A 163 -1.33 -2.38 9.90
C LEU A 163 -1.65 -0.90 9.64
N ILE A 164 -2.89 -0.47 9.90
CA ILE A 164 -3.33 0.91 9.67
C ILE A 164 -2.56 1.88 10.56
N THR A 165 -2.29 1.52 11.81
CA THR A 165 -1.46 2.34 12.70
C THR A 165 -0.05 2.52 12.13
N GLY A 166 0.59 1.44 11.70
CA GLY A 166 1.91 1.49 11.04
C GLY A 166 1.88 2.29 9.75
N TRP A 167 0.83 2.14 8.95
CA TRP A 167 0.63 2.89 7.71
C TRP A 167 0.47 4.40 7.96
N ILE A 168 -0.34 4.80 8.96
CA ILE A 168 -0.51 6.21 9.36
C ILE A 168 0.83 6.80 9.80
N ILE A 169 1.61 6.09 10.60
CA ILE A 169 2.95 6.52 11.04
C ILE A 169 3.87 6.72 9.84
N MET A 170 3.86 5.79 8.88
CA MET A 170 4.68 5.86 7.66
C MET A 170 4.29 7.06 6.78
N VAL A 171 2.99 7.25 6.54
CA VAL A 171 2.44 8.38 5.77
C VAL A 171 2.77 9.71 6.45
N TYR A 172 2.54 9.82 7.74
CA TYR A 172 2.90 11.01 8.51
C TYR A 172 4.39 11.34 8.39
N ALA A 173 5.26 10.35 8.59
CA ALA A 173 6.70 10.53 8.50
C ALA A 173 7.13 11.02 7.12
N HIS A 174 6.56 10.44 6.05
CA HIS A 174 6.82 10.84 4.67
C HIS A 174 6.35 12.28 4.40
N ILE A 175 5.10 12.58 4.66
CA ILE A 175 4.52 13.91 4.39
C ILE A 175 5.30 14.98 5.17
N ARG A 176 5.58 14.76 6.45
CA ARG A 176 6.33 15.72 7.27
C ARG A 176 7.76 15.90 6.77
N ALA A 177 8.47 14.83 6.44
CA ALA A 177 9.83 14.93 5.93
C ALA A 177 9.88 15.75 4.64
N VAL A 178 8.98 15.49 3.68
CA VAL A 178 8.97 16.19 2.39
C VAL A 178 8.47 17.63 2.53
N ALA A 179 7.32 17.85 3.17
CA ALA A 179 6.70 19.17 3.29
C ALA A 179 7.56 20.17 4.08
N THR A 180 8.38 19.70 5.03
CA THR A 180 9.32 20.57 5.78
C THR A 180 10.70 20.71 5.12
N GLY A 181 10.89 20.11 3.92
CA GLY A 181 12.17 20.20 3.19
C GLY A 181 13.27 19.28 3.72
N LEU A 182 12.92 18.29 4.53
CA LEU A 182 13.81 17.26 5.07
C LEU A 182 13.87 16.03 4.13
N SER A 183 14.00 16.30 2.83
CA SER A 183 14.17 15.32 1.75
C SER A 183 14.90 15.98 0.58
N PRO A 184 15.40 15.21 -0.42
CA PRO A 184 16.03 15.78 -1.61
C PRO A 184 15.04 16.47 -2.55
N PHE A 185 13.75 16.29 -2.33
CA PHE A 185 12.69 16.75 -3.23
C PHE A 185 12.14 18.13 -2.85
N PRO A 186 11.52 18.85 -3.81
CA PRO A 186 10.71 20.02 -3.51
C PRO A 186 9.59 19.72 -2.50
N ARG A 187 9.21 20.72 -1.70
CA ARG A 187 8.23 20.52 -0.62
C ARG A 187 6.87 20.02 -1.11
N TRP A 188 6.42 20.42 -2.30
CA TRP A 188 5.15 19.99 -2.87
C TRP A 188 5.09 18.50 -3.20
N CYS A 189 6.25 17.80 -3.28
CA CYS A 189 6.30 16.37 -3.59
C CYS A 189 5.67 15.47 -2.51
N TRP A 190 5.19 16.04 -1.38
CA TRP A 190 4.36 15.31 -0.42
C TRP A 190 3.08 14.72 -1.06
N ILE A 191 2.63 15.29 -2.19
CA ILE A 191 1.49 14.72 -2.95
C ILE A 191 1.76 13.29 -3.44
N PHE A 192 3.02 12.90 -3.59
CA PHE A 192 3.40 11.51 -3.88
C PHE A 192 3.40 10.62 -2.62
N SER A 193 2.61 10.97 -1.61
CA SER A 193 2.34 10.06 -0.49
C SER A 193 1.32 8.99 -0.89
N MET A 194 1.41 7.83 -0.23
CA MET A 194 0.45 6.74 -0.42
C MET A 194 -0.98 7.20 -0.11
N LEU A 195 -1.16 8.06 0.89
CA LEU A 195 -2.47 8.60 1.27
C LEU A 195 -3.14 9.33 0.11
N VAL A 196 -2.41 10.26 -0.52
CA VAL A 196 -2.96 11.05 -1.64
C VAL A 196 -3.34 10.13 -2.80
N GLY A 197 -2.46 9.19 -3.16
CA GLY A 197 -2.77 8.21 -4.20
C GLY A 197 -4.00 7.36 -3.84
N SER A 198 -4.08 6.83 -2.63
CA SER A 198 -5.22 6.02 -2.20
C SER A 198 -6.53 6.81 -2.23
N ILE A 199 -6.53 8.08 -1.81
CA ILE A 199 -7.72 8.94 -1.90
C ILE A 199 -8.13 9.16 -3.36
N ILE A 200 -7.20 9.52 -4.25
CA ILE A 200 -7.48 9.75 -5.67
C ILE A 200 -8.17 8.53 -6.29
N PHE A 201 -7.63 7.34 -6.07
CA PHE A 201 -8.20 6.12 -6.63
C PHE A 201 -9.48 5.66 -5.95
N SER A 202 -9.68 5.99 -4.66
CA SER A 202 -10.95 5.72 -3.97
C SER A 202 -12.11 6.58 -4.47
N LEU A 203 -11.84 7.77 -5.01
CA LEU A 203 -12.88 8.63 -5.59
C LEU A 203 -13.56 7.99 -6.82
N ILE A 204 -12.95 7.00 -7.44
CA ILE A 204 -13.56 6.25 -8.55
C ILE A 204 -14.85 5.53 -8.13
N GLY A 205 -15.04 5.26 -6.82
CA GLY A 205 -16.25 4.69 -6.27
C GLY A 205 -17.54 5.48 -6.57
N VAL A 206 -17.45 6.76 -6.90
CA VAL A 206 -18.59 7.60 -7.30
C VAL A 206 -19.26 7.13 -8.61
N PHE A 207 -18.55 6.36 -9.44
CA PHE A 207 -19.08 5.82 -10.71
C PHE A 207 -19.97 4.57 -10.52
N GLY A 208 -20.25 4.16 -9.28
CA GLY A 208 -21.23 3.15 -8.96
C GLY A 208 -20.72 1.70 -8.97
N ASN A 209 -21.65 0.75 -9.06
CA ASN A 209 -21.37 -0.69 -8.90
C ASN A 209 -21.04 -1.35 -10.24
N HIS A 210 -19.80 -1.26 -10.68
CA HIS A 210 -19.25 -1.91 -11.86
C HIS A 210 -18.01 -2.73 -11.49
N LYS A 211 -17.75 -3.85 -12.17
CA LYS A 211 -16.60 -4.74 -11.88
C LYS A 211 -15.27 -3.99 -11.83
N ILE A 212 -15.04 -3.08 -12.79
CA ILE A 212 -13.80 -2.28 -12.85
C ILE A 212 -13.74 -1.32 -11.67
N VAL A 213 -14.84 -0.64 -11.35
CA VAL A 213 -14.91 0.30 -10.20
C VAL A 213 -14.66 -0.44 -8.90
N ASN A 214 -15.35 -1.58 -8.69
CA ASN A 214 -15.14 -2.40 -7.50
C ASN A 214 -13.70 -2.90 -7.38
N ALA A 215 -13.10 -3.35 -8.50
CA ALA A 215 -11.71 -3.80 -8.54
C ALA A 215 -10.72 -2.67 -8.17
N ILE A 216 -10.91 -1.47 -8.70
CA ILE A 216 -10.08 -0.30 -8.36
C ILE A 216 -10.29 0.11 -6.90
N MET A 217 -11.52 0.08 -6.39
CA MET A 217 -11.82 0.39 -4.99
C MET A 217 -11.13 -0.57 -4.03
N VAL A 218 -11.15 -1.87 -4.31
CA VAL A 218 -10.43 -2.87 -3.50
C VAL A 218 -8.92 -2.64 -3.60
N GLY A 219 -8.41 -2.30 -4.79
CA GLY A 219 -6.99 -2.03 -5.05
C GLY A 219 -6.52 -0.60 -4.72
N ALA A 220 -7.36 0.26 -4.11
CA ALA A 220 -7.01 1.67 -3.91
C ALA A 220 -5.74 1.89 -3.07
N PHE A 221 -5.50 1.06 -2.05
CA PHE A 221 -4.27 1.09 -1.26
C PHE A 221 -3.04 0.69 -2.09
N SER A 222 -3.15 -0.34 -2.92
CA SER A 222 -2.07 -0.80 -3.80
C SER A 222 -1.77 0.20 -4.91
N LEU A 223 -2.79 0.87 -5.44
CA LEU A 223 -2.63 1.99 -6.38
C LEU A 223 -1.97 3.19 -5.72
N GLY A 224 -2.33 3.51 -4.47
CA GLY A 224 -1.65 4.53 -3.66
C GLY A 224 -0.18 4.21 -3.42
N ASN A 225 0.14 2.94 -3.25
CA ASN A 225 1.52 2.45 -3.11
C ASN A 225 2.30 2.64 -4.42
N ILE A 226 1.72 2.25 -5.58
CA ILE A 226 2.31 2.48 -6.90
C ILE A 226 2.51 3.98 -7.14
N TRP A 227 1.51 4.81 -6.85
CA TRP A 227 1.58 6.27 -6.95
C TRP A 227 2.78 6.83 -6.18
N SER A 228 2.96 6.37 -4.95
CA SER A 228 4.06 6.83 -4.12
C SER A 228 5.42 6.42 -4.69
N LEU A 229 5.61 5.14 -4.99
CA LEU A 229 6.88 4.62 -5.47
C LEU A 229 7.25 5.18 -6.85
N ALA A 230 6.29 5.28 -7.77
CA ALA A 230 6.49 5.85 -9.11
C ALA A 230 6.78 7.36 -9.05
N GLY A 231 6.07 8.10 -8.20
CA GLY A 231 6.31 9.52 -7.99
C GLY A 231 7.73 9.80 -7.47
N HIS A 232 8.19 8.99 -6.50
CA HIS A 232 9.57 9.10 -6.01
C HIS A 232 10.61 8.72 -7.06
N LEU A 233 10.37 7.70 -7.87
CA LEU A 233 11.26 7.32 -8.97
C LEU A 233 11.35 8.45 -10.02
N TYR A 234 10.21 9.04 -10.39
CA TYR A 234 10.15 10.18 -11.30
C TYR A 234 10.93 11.39 -10.75
N MET A 235 10.67 11.77 -9.50
CA MET A 235 11.37 12.90 -8.89
C MET A 235 12.87 12.65 -8.72
N LEU A 236 13.25 11.41 -8.44
CA LEU A 236 14.65 11.04 -8.36
C LEU A 236 15.36 11.23 -9.71
N SER A 237 14.70 10.92 -10.84
CA SER A 237 15.26 11.16 -12.19
C SER A 237 15.45 12.65 -12.48
N LYS A 238 14.50 13.51 -12.08
CA LYS A 238 14.58 14.96 -12.25
C LYS A 238 15.71 15.58 -11.42
N VAL A 239 15.90 15.13 -10.20
CA VAL A 239 17.06 15.54 -9.37
C VAL A 239 18.37 15.22 -10.09
N LYS A 240 18.47 14.06 -10.76
CA LYS A 240 19.68 13.69 -11.51
C LYS A 240 19.94 14.59 -12.72
N GLU A 241 18.91 14.93 -13.50
CA GLU A 241 19.02 15.81 -14.67
C GLU A 241 19.54 17.20 -14.29
N ASN A 242 18.95 17.82 -13.26
CA ASN A 242 19.32 19.17 -12.80
C ASN A 242 20.76 19.30 -12.29
N TYR A 243 21.47 18.21 -12.14
CA TYR A 243 22.85 18.18 -11.70
C TYR A 243 23.85 17.74 -12.78
N ARG A 244 23.37 17.36 -13.96
CA ARG A 244 24.21 17.08 -15.13
C ARG A 244 24.48 18.33 -15.98
N ASN A 245 23.58 19.31 -15.90
CA ASN A 245 23.68 20.64 -16.49
C ASN A 245 24.27 21.62 -15.48
#